data_7e626e0e1479ba6b2ecebcefeaca197a
#
_entry.id   7e626e0e1479ba6b2ecebcefeaca197a
#
_cell.length_a   1.000
_cell.length_b   1.000
_cell.length_c   1.000
_cell.angle_alpha   90.00
_cell.angle_beta   90.00
_cell.angle_gamma   90.00
#
_symmetry.space_group_name_H-M   'P 1'
#
loop_
_entity.id
_entity.type
_entity.pdbx_description
1 polymer ?
#
loop_
_entity_poly.entity_id
_entity_poly.type
_entity_poly.pdbx_seq_one_letter_code
_entity_poly.pdbx_strand_id
1 'polypeptide(L)'
;MKPCRTAAKPLACERLPGETIEVRTADGWLLRAEVHEPDVTREGPLGVAVLAHGSMAGRSEFDRPVGRGVVRLLAERGWRVVVFDFRGHGDSEPPMGGRTGATYDDLVTRDLPALHAFARSRASRKRPVILVGHSLGGHVALAAQGAGLVAFDAIIAVASNIWLRELEPSLARWIVKRATLGAAHALTRKVGRFPARALGLGSSDESASYIEDLVRYARTGAWSSSDGRTDYLASLAGVRVPVLQVVSEGDLLACVPECGERFIARCSGPFETMRISKADDGGPAPNHGELVTSERSRTVWHRIDAWIRRALVNTRSVPR
;
A
#
# COMPACT_ATOMS: atom_id res chain seq x y z
N MET A 1 -18.99 48.43 21.01
CA MET A 1 -19.59 47.19 20.53
C MET A 1 -18.63 46.58 19.55
N LYS A 2 -17.99 45.45 19.93
CA LYS A 2 -17.13 44.68 19.02
C LYS A 2 -18.00 43.63 18.28
N PRO A 3 -17.86 43.45 16.97
CA PRO A 3 -18.63 42.43 16.28
C PRO A 3 -18.12 41.03 16.65
N CYS A 4 -19.04 40.20 17.13
CA CYS A 4 -18.86 38.79 17.36
C CYS A 4 -18.64 38.08 16.01
N ARG A 5 -17.42 37.68 15.70
CA ARG A 5 -17.14 36.77 14.60
C ARG A 5 -17.54 35.36 15.03
N THR A 6 -18.73 34.94 14.67
CA THR A 6 -19.13 33.52 14.69
C THR A 6 -18.22 32.77 13.71
N ALA A 7 -17.26 32.04 14.24
CA ALA A 7 -16.51 31.07 13.45
C ALA A 7 -17.51 30.02 12.95
N ALA A 8 -17.70 29.97 11.65
CA ALA A 8 -18.47 28.91 10.99
C ALA A 8 -17.84 27.57 11.39
N LYS A 9 -18.63 26.65 11.96
CA LYS A 9 -18.23 25.27 12.17
C LYS A 9 -17.73 24.74 10.82
N PRO A 10 -16.54 24.08 10.77
CA PRO A 10 -16.12 23.42 9.54
C PRO A 10 -17.22 22.40 9.18
N LEU A 11 -17.74 22.50 7.96
CA LEU A 11 -18.63 21.50 7.37
C LEU A 11 -17.95 20.15 7.56
N ALA A 12 -18.63 19.20 8.21
CA ALA A 12 -18.19 17.82 8.28
C ALA A 12 -17.98 17.36 6.82
N CYS A 13 -16.74 17.03 6.46
CA CYS A 13 -16.44 16.56 5.13
C CYS A 13 -17.04 15.16 5.02
N GLU A 14 -18.07 14.99 4.21
CA GLU A 14 -18.74 13.71 4.01
C GLU A 14 -17.77 12.75 3.29
N ARG A 15 -17.84 11.47 3.70
CA ARG A 15 -17.11 10.40 3.00
C ARG A 15 -17.51 10.39 1.52
N LEU A 16 -16.55 10.15 0.62
CA LEU A 16 -16.85 9.98 -0.79
C LEU A 16 -17.75 8.74 -0.97
N PRO A 17 -18.88 8.84 -1.69
CA PRO A 17 -19.70 7.66 -1.97
C PRO A 17 -18.90 6.58 -2.69
N GLY A 18 -19.07 5.32 -2.27
CA GLY A 18 -18.40 4.17 -2.86
C GLY A 18 -19.35 2.98 -2.96
N GLU A 19 -19.23 2.23 -4.05
CA GLU A 19 -19.92 0.94 -4.22
C GLU A 19 -19.12 -0.13 -3.49
N THR A 20 -19.71 -0.77 -2.46
CA THR A 20 -19.09 -1.92 -1.80
C THR A 20 -19.26 -3.17 -2.63
N ILE A 21 -18.19 -3.89 -2.87
CA ILE A 21 -18.14 -5.11 -3.68
C ILE A 21 -17.34 -6.22 -3.00
N GLU A 22 -17.54 -7.44 -3.48
CA GLU A 22 -16.76 -8.62 -3.11
C GLU A 22 -15.95 -9.10 -4.32
N VAL A 23 -14.63 -9.26 -4.11
CA VAL A 23 -13.73 -9.82 -5.11
C VAL A 23 -13.32 -11.22 -4.63
N ARG A 24 -13.69 -12.25 -5.40
CA ARG A 24 -13.36 -13.63 -5.08
C ARG A 24 -11.96 -13.99 -5.58
N THR A 25 -11.14 -14.51 -4.69
CA THR A 25 -9.82 -15.05 -5.03
C THR A 25 -9.93 -16.48 -5.59
N ALA A 26 -8.87 -16.98 -6.21
CA ALA A 26 -8.83 -18.33 -6.81
C ALA A 26 -9.05 -19.45 -5.79
N ASP A 27 -8.72 -19.24 -4.51
CA ASP A 27 -8.96 -20.19 -3.41
C ASP A 27 -10.29 -19.96 -2.69
N GLY A 28 -11.14 -19.07 -3.24
CA GLY A 28 -12.51 -18.84 -2.77
C GLY A 28 -12.66 -17.82 -1.66
N TRP A 29 -11.58 -17.12 -1.25
CA TRP A 29 -11.67 -16.04 -0.28
C TRP A 29 -12.41 -14.84 -0.87
N LEU A 30 -13.20 -14.15 -0.05
CA LEU A 30 -13.93 -12.95 -0.45
C LEU A 30 -13.22 -11.71 0.10
N LEU A 31 -12.61 -10.93 -0.79
CA LEU A 31 -12.01 -9.66 -0.44
C LEU A 31 -13.07 -8.56 -0.53
N ARG A 32 -13.18 -7.76 0.53
CA ARG A 32 -14.06 -6.61 0.55
C ARG A 32 -13.37 -5.41 -0.10
N ALA A 33 -14.01 -4.81 -1.09
CA ALA A 33 -13.52 -3.62 -1.76
C ALA A 33 -14.60 -2.55 -1.87
N GLU A 34 -14.16 -1.30 -2.05
CA GLU A 34 -15.02 -0.16 -2.40
C GLU A 34 -14.53 0.46 -3.71
N VAL A 35 -15.47 0.77 -4.60
CA VAL A 35 -15.21 1.45 -5.86
C VAL A 35 -15.76 2.86 -5.77
N HIS A 36 -14.90 3.85 -5.93
CA HIS A 36 -15.27 5.25 -5.98
C HIS A 36 -15.14 5.76 -7.41
N GLU A 37 -16.26 6.17 -7.98
CA GLU A 37 -16.27 6.76 -9.32
C GLU A 37 -15.69 8.19 -9.29
N PRO A 38 -14.99 8.62 -10.34
CA PRO A 38 -14.53 10.00 -10.43
C PRO A 38 -15.70 10.96 -10.66
N ASP A 39 -15.54 12.19 -10.21
CA ASP A 39 -16.41 13.28 -10.65
C ASP A 39 -16.33 13.39 -12.18
N VAL A 40 -17.50 13.28 -12.82
CA VAL A 40 -17.63 12.93 -14.24
C VAL A 40 -16.94 13.92 -15.18
N THR A 41 -16.02 13.45 -15.99
CA THR A 41 -15.59 14.10 -17.22
C THR A 41 -16.34 13.50 -18.41
N ARG A 42 -16.57 14.27 -19.50
CA ARG A 42 -17.18 13.78 -20.75
C ARG A 42 -16.42 12.58 -21.36
N GLU A 43 -15.15 12.41 -21.01
CA GLU A 43 -14.26 11.38 -21.54
C GLU A 43 -14.19 10.10 -20.68
N GLY A 44 -14.92 10.07 -19.56
CA GLY A 44 -14.89 8.98 -18.58
C GLY A 44 -13.60 8.95 -17.76
N PRO A 45 -13.40 7.91 -16.91
CA PRO A 45 -12.25 7.82 -16.02
C PRO A 45 -10.89 7.81 -16.76
N LEU A 46 -9.88 8.45 -16.19
CA LEU A 46 -8.50 8.42 -16.70
C LEU A 46 -7.93 7.00 -16.72
N GLY A 47 -8.35 6.18 -15.76
CA GLY A 47 -7.93 4.81 -15.54
C GLY A 47 -8.48 4.31 -14.21
N VAL A 48 -7.93 3.20 -13.73
CA VAL A 48 -8.24 2.66 -12.41
C VAL A 48 -7.02 2.74 -11.52
N ALA A 49 -7.17 3.33 -10.32
CA ALA A 49 -6.17 3.35 -9.28
C ALA A 49 -6.56 2.35 -8.18
N VAL A 50 -5.76 1.31 -7.98
CA VAL A 50 -5.91 0.34 -6.90
C VAL A 50 -5.10 0.83 -5.70
N LEU A 51 -5.72 0.92 -4.52
CA LEU A 51 -5.04 1.34 -3.29
C LEU A 51 -4.90 0.14 -2.35
N ALA A 52 -3.65 -0.23 -2.05
CA ALA A 52 -3.29 -1.38 -1.22
C ALA A 52 -2.71 -0.91 0.12
N HIS A 53 -3.40 -1.23 1.22
CA HIS A 53 -3.09 -0.75 2.57
C HIS A 53 -1.83 -1.36 3.19
N GLY A 54 -1.33 -0.74 4.27
CA GLY A 54 -0.21 -1.22 5.08
C GLY A 54 -0.60 -2.38 6.00
N SER A 55 0.43 -2.98 6.66
CA SER A 55 0.20 -3.94 7.74
C SER A 55 -0.61 -3.33 8.87
N MET A 56 -1.40 -4.15 9.57
CA MET A 56 -2.24 -3.74 10.70
C MET A 56 -3.29 -2.68 10.35
N ALA A 57 -3.51 -2.40 9.05
CA ALA A 57 -4.44 -1.40 8.54
C ALA A 57 -5.60 -2.07 7.80
N GLY A 58 -6.36 -1.29 7.06
CA GLY A 58 -7.42 -1.71 6.16
C GLY A 58 -7.69 -0.60 5.15
N ARG A 59 -8.64 -0.81 4.24
CA ARG A 59 -8.97 0.12 3.15
C ARG A 59 -9.28 1.55 3.63
N SER A 60 -9.80 1.71 4.85
CA SER A 60 -10.09 3.01 5.45
C SER A 60 -8.86 3.88 5.70
N GLU A 61 -7.65 3.32 5.60
CA GLU A 61 -6.39 4.04 5.74
C GLU A 61 -6.31 5.20 4.74
N PHE A 62 -6.73 4.97 3.50
CA PHE A 62 -6.66 5.95 2.41
C PHE A 62 -7.80 6.99 2.41
N ASP A 63 -8.81 6.82 3.28
CA ASP A 63 -9.86 7.83 3.51
C ASP A 63 -9.58 8.68 4.76
N ARG A 64 -8.34 8.78 5.19
CA ARG A 64 -7.94 9.62 6.33
C ARG A 64 -7.23 10.88 5.86
N PRO A 65 -7.61 12.06 6.41
CA PRO A 65 -8.81 12.29 7.24
C PRO A 65 -10.09 11.99 6.46
N VAL A 66 -11.11 11.51 7.17
CA VAL A 66 -12.36 11.06 6.53
C VAL A 66 -12.89 12.08 5.52
N GLY A 67 -13.16 11.62 4.31
CA GLY A 67 -13.64 12.43 3.20
C GLY A 67 -12.61 13.40 2.62
N ARG A 68 -11.33 13.36 3.03
CA ARG A 68 -10.25 14.24 2.55
C ARG A 68 -8.95 13.50 2.24
N GLY A 69 -8.95 12.17 2.30
CA GLY A 69 -7.82 11.32 2.07
C GLY A 69 -7.44 11.13 0.60
N VAL A 70 -6.50 10.23 0.36
CA VAL A 70 -5.97 9.91 -0.98
C VAL A 70 -7.06 9.44 -1.94
N VAL A 71 -8.08 8.71 -1.44
CA VAL A 71 -9.25 8.26 -2.22
C VAL A 71 -9.92 9.45 -2.90
N ARG A 72 -10.31 10.45 -2.10
CA ARG A 72 -10.99 11.64 -2.62
C ARG A 72 -10.12 12.39 -3.62
N LEU A 73 -8.85 12.60 -3.29
CA LEU A 73 -7.94 13.32 -4.18
C LEU A 73 -7.83 12.65 -5.55
N LEU A 74 -7.67 11.33 -5.60
CA LEU A 74 -7.55 10.62 -6.87
C LEU A 74 -8.87 10.61 -7.64
N ALA A 75 -10.02 10.47 -6.97
CA ALA A 75 -11.34 10.55 -7.61
C ALA A 75 -11.58 11.94 -8.20
N GLU A 76 -11.32 13.03 -7.47
CA GLU A 76 -11.38 14.41 -7.96
C GLU A 76 -10.42 14.66 -9.14
N ARG A 77 -9.34 13.89 -9.22
CA ARG A 77 -8.37 13.94 -10.33
C ARG A 77 -8.78 13.08 -11.53
N GLY A 78 -9.94 12.43 -11.48
CA GLY A 78 -10.52 11.69 -12.59
C GLY A 78 -10.17 10.19 -12.59
N TRP A 79 -9.61 9.65 -11.52
CA TRP A 79 -9.36 8.22 -11.39
C TRP A 79 -10.60 7.51 -10.83
N ARG A 80 -10.95 6.35 -11.42
CA ARG A 80 -11.76 5.37 -10.69
C ARG A 80 -10.87 4.76 -9.62
N VAL A 81 -11.27 4.84 -8.36
CA VAL A 81 -10.46 4.37 -7.24
C VAL A 81 -11.04 3.08 -6.68
N VAL A 82 -10.22 2.06 -6.56
CA VAL A 82 -10.57 0.79 -5.92
C VAL A 82 -9.73 0.67 -4.66
N VAL A 83 -10.37 0.73 -3.49
CA VAL A 83 -9.74 0.43 -2.20
C VAL A 83 -10.24 -0.91 -1.70
N PHE A 84 -9.42 -1.67 -1.01
CA PHE A 84 -9.79 -3.00 -0.56
C PHE A 84 -9.09 -3.38 0.74
N ASP A 85 -9.64 -4.38 1.43
CA ASP A 85 -8.98 -5.05 2.53
C ASP A 85 -8.32 -6.34 2.02
N PHE A 86 -7.04 -6.54 2.30
CA PHE A 86 -6.40 -7.84 2.13
C PHE A 86 -7.11 -8.89 3.00
N ARG A 87 -6.98 -10.18 2.65
CA ARG A 87 -7.49 -11.27 3.48
C ARG A 87 -7.01 -11.15 4.93
N GLY A 88 -7.89 -11.43 5.86
CA GLY A 88 -7.60 -11.30 7.28
C GLY A 88 -7.65 -9.88 7.83
N HIS A 89 -7.94 -8.87 7.00
CA HIS A 89 -8.04 -7.48 7.40
C HIS A 89 -9.44 -6.92 7.18
N GLY A 90 -9.83 -5.94 7.99
CA GLY A 90 -11.08 -5.22 7.87
C GLY A 90 -12.28 -6.15 7.71
N ASP A 91 -13.06 -5.93 6.63
CA ASP A 91 -14.24 -6.73 6.31
C ASP A 91 -13.91 -7.94 5.40
N SER A 92 -12.66 -8.14 5.00
CA SER A 92 -12.16 -9.33 4.29
C SER A 92 -11.80 -10.48 5.24
N GLU A 93 -12.13 -10.36 6.53
CA GLU A 93 -11.99 -11.46 7.49
C GLU A 93 -12.92 -12.61 7.09
N PRO A 94 -12.47 -13.89 7.24
CA PRO A 94 -13.36 -15.00 6.96
C PRO A 94 -14.58 -14.95 7.87
N PRO A 95 -15.74 -15.40 7.41
CA PRO A 95 -16.89 -15.65 8.28
C PRO A 95 -16.48 -16.52 9.48
N MET A 96 -17.10 -16.30 10.65
CA MET A 96 -16.85 -17.13 11.83
C MET A 96 -16.87 -18.63 11.47
N GLY A 97 -15.76 -19.34 11.76
CA GLY A 97 -15.56 -20.75 11.36
C GLY A 97 -14.72 -20.94 10.08
N GLY A 98 -14.31 -19.85 9.41
CA GLY A 98 -13.45 -19.90 8.24
C GLY A 98 -11.96 -20.11 8.56
N ARG A 99 -11.17 -20.35 7.51
CA ARG A 99 -9.73 -20.61 7.56
C ARG A 99 -8.98 -19.51 8.34
N THR A 100 -8.26 -19.92 9.37
CA THR A 100 -7.29 -19.08 10.06
C THR A 100 -5.95 -19.17 9.31
N GLY A 101 -5.34 -18.05 8.93
CA GLY A 101 -3.98 -18.00 8.41
C GLY A 101 -3.87 -17.41 7.01
N ALA A 102 -3.83 -16.09 6.91
CA ALA A 102 -3.32 -15.41 5.73
C ALA A 102 -1.79 -15.46 5.79
N THR A 103 -1.15 -16.00 4.76
CA THR A 103 0.30 -15.96 4.59
C THR A 103 0.69 -14.76 3.73
N TYR A 104 1.94 -14.37 3.76
CA TYR A 104 2.46 -13.37 2.83
C TYR A 104 2.25 -13.79 1.36
N ASP A 105 2.47 -15.08 1.07
CA ASP A 105 2.27 -15.63 -0.27
C ASP A 105 0.84 -15.52 -0.77
N ASP A 106 -0.15 -15.66 0.10
CA ASP A 106 -1.55 -15.52 -0.29
C ASP A 106 -1.85 -14.10 -0.79
N LEU A 107 -1.23 -13.08 -0.15
CA LEU A 107 -1.39 -11.68 -0.59
C LEU A 107 -0.80 -11.47 -1.98
N VAL A 108 0.39 -12.04 -2.23
CA VAL A 108 1.13 -11.90 -3.50
C VAL A 108 0.48 -12.71 -4.62
N THR A 109 0.13 -13.98 -4.35
CA THR A 109 -0.23 -14.96 -5.40
C THR A 109 -1.72 -15.10 -5.63
N ARG A 110 -2.56 -14.61 -4.72
CA ARG A 110 -4.03 -14.79 -4.78
C ARG A 110 -4.79 -13.50 -4.68
N ASP A 111 -4.54 -12.67 -3.64
CA ASP A 111 -5.32 -11.46 -3.42
C ASP A 111 -5.04 -10.42 -4.49
N LEU A 112 -3.77 -10.09 -4.69
CA LEU A 112 -3.41 -9.05 -5.64
C LEU A 112 -3.73 -9.42 -7.10
N PRO A 113 -3.52 -10.67 -7.58
CA PRO A 113 -4.00 -11.09 -8.90
C PRO A 113 -5.51 -10.97 -9.08
N ALA A 114 -6.32 -11.34 -8.09
CA ALA A 114 -7.77 -11.20 -8.14
C ALA A 114 -8.20 -9.73 -8.23
N LEU A 115 -7.58 -8.87 -7.42
CA LEU A 115 -7.83 -7.43 -7.43
C LEU A 115 -7.37 -6.75 -8.71
N HIS A 116 -6.22 -7.15 -9.26
CA HIS A 116 -5.75 -6.66 -10.55
C HIS A 116 -6.71 -7.04 -11.68
N ALA A 117 -7.15 -8.31 -11.74
CA ALA A 117 -8.11 -8.78 -12.73
C ALA A 117 -9.46 -8.02 -12.62
N PHE A 118 -9.95 -7.80 -11.40
CA PHE A 118 -11.12 -6.97 -11.14
C PHE A 118 -10.91 -5.53 -11.64
N ALA A 119 -9.83 -4.87 -11.23
CA ALA A 119 -9.53 -3.50 -11.65
C ALA A 119 -9.40 -3.39 -13.18
N ARG A 120 -8.77 -4.38 -13.82
CA ARG A 120 -8.67 -4.45 -15.28
C ARG A 120 -10.02 -4.59 -15.97
N SER A 121 -10.96 -5.33 -15.39
CA SER A 121 -12.33 -5.44 -15.92
C SER A 121 -13.12 -4.12 -15.83
N ARG A 122 -12.78 -3.27 -14.85
CA ARG A 122 -13.39 -1.94 -14.66
C ARG A 122 -12.73 -0.83 -15.50
N ALA A 123 -11.57 -1.11 -16.08
CA ALA A 123 -10.88 -0.20 -16.98
C ALA A 123 -11.27 -0.46 -18.44
N SER A 124 -11.47 0.59 -19.25
CA SER A 124 -11.54 0.39 -20.69
C SER A 124 -10.19 -0.10 -21.24
N ARG A 125 -10.19 -0.80 -22.39
CA ARG A 125 -9.00 -1.46 -22.96
C ARG A 125 -7.77 -0.56 -23.09
N LYS A 126 -7.97 0.75 -23.28
CA LYS A 126 -6.90 1.73 -23.52
C LYS A 126 -6.53 2.53 -22.26
N ARG A 127 -7.22 2.32 -21.14
CA ARG A 127 -6.98 3.07 -19.91
C ARG A 127 -6.09 2.29 -18.95
N PRO A 128 -5.15 2.97 -18.28
CA PRO A 128 -4.20 2.33 -17.38
C PRO A 128 -4.88 1.80 -16.11
N VAL A 129 -4.28 0.78 -15.53
CA VAL A 129 -4.52 0.32 -14.15
C VAL A 129 -3.23 0.49 -13.39
N ILE A 130 -3.25 1.36 -12.40
CA ILE A 130 -2.10 1.66 -11.54
C ILE A 130 -2.33 1.12 -10.13
N LEU A 131 -1.25 0.98 -9.38
CA LEU A 131 -1.32 0.64 -7.97
C LEU A 131 -0.61 1.69 -7.12
N VAL A 132 -1.26 2.11 -6.03
CA VAL A 132 -0.66 2.89 -4.94
C VAL A 132 -0.68 2.00 -3.70
N GLY A 133 0.48 1.55 -3.26
CA GLY A 133 0.63 0.66 -2.11
C GLY A 133 1.35 1.36 -0.97
N HIS A 134 0.75 1.35 0.23
CA HIS A 134 1.40 1.79 1.44
C HIS A 134 2.07 0.60 2.13
N SER A 135 3.33 0.75 2.53
CA SER A 135 4.05 -0.24 3.33
C SER A 135 3.90 -1.67 2.75
N LEU A 136 3.18 -2.58 3.44
CA LEU A 136 2.82 -3.92 2.97
C LEU A 136 2.28 -3.91 1.54
N GLY A 137 1.31 -3.05 1.25
CA GLY A 137 0.66 -2.98 -0.07
C GLY A 137 1.65 -2.71 -1.20
N GLY A 138 2.67 -1.88 -0.97
CA GLY A 138 3.67 -1.57 -1.99
C GLY A 138 4.65 -2.73 -2.24
N HIS A 139 5.16 -3.39 -1.19
CA HIS A 139 6.11 -4.49 -1.42
C HIS A 139 5.40 -5.78 -1.89
N VAL A 140 4.14 -6.02 -1.52
CA VAL A 140 3.31 -7.10 -2.12
C VAL A 140 3.11 -6.85 -3.61
N ALA A 141 2.80 -5.60 -4.00
CA ALA A 141 2.61 -5.23 -5.40
C ALA A 141 3.88 -5.44 -6.23
N LEU A 142 5.04 -5.02 -5.71
CA LEU A 142 6.32 -5.21 -6.39
C LEU A 142 6.70 -6.67 -6.51
N ALA A 143 6.43 -7.50 -5.47
CA ALA A 143 6.62 -8.96 -5.53
C ALA A 143 5.75 -9.59 -6.62
N ALA A 144 4.45 -9.30 -6.64
CA ALA A 144 3.53 -9.85 -7.63
C ALA A 144 3.85 -9.40 -9.06
N GLN A 145 4.19 -8.12 -9.26
CA GLN A 145 4.57 -7.57 -10.55
C GLN A 145 5.87 -8.19 -11.06
N GLY A 146 6.88 -8.31 -10.20
CA GLY A 146 8.17 -8.90 -10.55
C GLY A 146 8.08 -10.38 -10.86
N ALA A 147 7.23 -11.12 -10.16
CA ALA A 147 6.92 -12.52 -10.42
C ALA A 147 6.01 -12.74 -11.65
N GLY A 148 5.55 -11.68 -12.32
CA GLY A 148 4.67 -11.79 -13.50
C GLY A 148 3.24 -12.19 -13.20
N LEU A 149 2.78 -12.08 -11.95
CA LEU A 149 1.44 -12.46 -11.51
C LEU A 149 0.39 -11.37 -11.78
N VAL A 150 0.84 -10.14 -11.94
CA VAL A 150 0.02 -8.95 -12.26
C VAL A 150 0.72 -8.10 -13.32
N ALA A 151 -0.03 -7.19 -13.96
CA ALA A 151 0.47 -6.28 -14.99
C ALA A 151 -0.10 -4.87 -14.80
N PHE A 152 0.29 -4.21 -13.71
CA PHE A 152 -0.01 -2.79 -13.50
C PHE A 152 0.79 -1.95 -14.50
N ASP A 153 0.23 -0.83 -14.92
CA ASP A 153 0.89 0.10 -15.87
C ASP A 153 1.88 1.04 -15.16
N ALA A 154 1.73 1.25 -13.85
CA ALA A 154 2.67 1.92 -12.96
C ALA A 154 2.43 1.51 -11.50
N ILE A 155 3.46 1.57 -10.66
CA ILE A 155 3.37 1.26 -9.22
C ILE A 155 3.91 2.43 -8.42
N ILE A 156 3.17 2.86 -7.42
CA ILE A 156 3.57 3.85 -6.43
C ILE A 156 3.70 3.14 -5.09
N ALA A 157 4.92 2.99 -4.61
CA ALA A 157 5.25 2.36 -3.35
C ALA A 157 5.50 3.46 -2.30
N VAL A 158 4.57 3.64 -1.36
CA VAL A 158 4.67 4.65 -0.31
C VAL A 158 5.19 3.98 0.96
N ALA A 159 6.33 4.43 1.45
CA ALA A 159 7.01 3.90 2.63
C ALA A 159 7.15 2.35 2.59
N SER A 160 7.51 1.80 1.43
CA SER A 160 7.51 0.36 1.20
C SER A 160 8.92 -0.19 1.10
N ASN A 161 9.23 -1.18 1.94
CA ASN A 161 10.39 -2.05 1.84
C ASN A 161 10.14 -3.33 2.64
N ILE A 162 10.94 -4.35 2.40
CA ILE A 162 10.95 -5.56 3.24
C ILE A 162 12.14 -5.53 4.20
N TRP A 163 11.96 -6.04 5.42
CA TRP A 163 13.02 -6.04 6.42
C TRP A 163 14.00 -7.18 6.19
N LEU A 164 15.03 -6.88 5.40
CA LEU A 164 16.18 -7.76 5.15
C LEU A 164 17.47 -7.06 5.57
N ARG A 165 18.44 -7.84 6.06
CA ARG A 165 19.73 -7.29 6.51
C ARG A 165 20.47 -6.56 5.40
N GLU A 166 20.40 -7.04 4.17
CA GLU A 166 21.08 -6.44 3.01
C GLU A 166 20.49 -5.08 2.59
N LEU A 167 19.23 -4.84 2.91
CA LEU A 167 18.54 -3.57 2.62
C LEU A 167 18.73 -2.54 3.75
N GLU A 168 19.12 -2.99 4.96
CA GLU A 168 19.27 -2.14 6.14
C GLU A 168 20.73 -1.73 6.35
N PRO A 169 21.13 -0.47 6.09
CA PRO A 169 22.52 -0.05 6.24
C PRO A 169 22.98 0.02 7.69
N SER A 170 22.08 0.28 8.64
CA SER A 170 22.40 0.44 10.07
C SER A 170 22.30 -0.89 10.83
N LEU A 171 23.40 -1.34 11.42
CA LEU A 171 23.38 -2.55 12.26
C LEU A 171 22.52 -2.35 13.52
N ALA A 172 22.60 -1.17 14.14
CA ALA A 172 21.80 -0.88 15.34
C ALA A 172 20.31 -0.93 15.03
N ARG A 173 19.86 -0.31 13.92
CA ARG A 173 18.47 -0.35 13.48
C ARG A 173 18.03 -1.76 13.09
N TRP A 174 18.91 -2.54 12.47
CA TRP A 174 18.65 -3.95 12.18
C TRP A 174 18.40 -4.78 13.44
N ILE A 175 19.20 -4.56 14.49
CA ILE A 175 19.00 -5.23 15.80
C ILE A 175 17.62 -4.86 16.35
N VAL A 176 17.23 -3.58 16.31
CA VAL A 176 15.89 -3.12 16.75
C VAL A 176 14.79 -3.80 15.93
N LYS A 177 14.89 -3.82 14.60
CA LYS A 177 13.91 -4.50 13.72
C LYS A 177 13.75 -5.97 14.07
N ARG A 178 14.87 -6.68 14.28
CA ARG A 178 14.83 -8.09 14.68
C ARG A 178 14.21 -8.31 16.06
N ALA A 179 14.52 -7.45 17.02
CA ALA A 179 13.94 -7.52 18.35
C ALA A 179 12.42 -7.26 18.30
N THR A 180 11.97 -6.28 17.51
CA THR A 180 10.55 -5.98 17.28
C THR A 180 9.82 -7.19 16.68
N LEU A 181 10.36 -7.80 15.63
CA LEU A 181 9.77 -9.01 15.03
C LEU A 181 9.77 -10.19 16.01
N GLY A 182 10.82 -10.37 16.79
CA GLY A 182 10.91 -11.42 17.82
C GLY A 182 9.84 -11.26 18.89
N ALA A 183 9.64 -10.03 19.38
CA ALA A 183 8.60 -9.71 20.36
C ALA A 183 7.19 -9.91 19.78
N ALA A 184 6.94 -9.43 18.55
CA ALA A 184 5.69 -9.64 17.85
C ALA A 184 5.39 -11.14 17.67
N HIS A 185 6.37 -11.94 17.26
CA HIS A 185 6.24 -13.38 17.10
C HIS A 185 5.95 -14.10 18.42
N ALA A 186 6.67 -13.76 19.50
CA ALA A 186 6.43 -14.35 20.81
C ALA A 186 5.01 -14.06 21.31
N LEU A 187 4.52 -12.82 21.12
CA LEU A 187 3.15 -12.45 21.47
C LEU A 187 2.15 -13.19 20.59
N THR A 188 2.38 -13.26 19.28
CA THR A 188 1.55 -13.98 18.31
C THR A 188 1.39 -15.45 18.67
N ARG A 189 2.47 -16.12 19.03
CA ARG A 189 2.43 -17.53 19.48
C ARG A 189 1.59 -17.71 20.75
N LYS A 190 1.57 -16.72 21.65
CA LYS A 190 0.80 -16.78 22.89
C LYS A 190 -0.69 -16.52 22.65
N VAL A 191 -1.04 -15.67 21.68
CA VAL A 191 -2.42 -15.17 21.47
C VAL A 191 -3.09 -15.85 20.27
N GLY A 192 -2.31 -16.51 19.40
CA GLY A 192 -2.78 -17.10 18.14
C GLY A 192 -2.84 -16.13 16.96
N ARG A 193 -2.62 -14.84 17.20
CA ARG A 193 -2.53 -13.76 16.22
C ARG A 193 -1.75 -12.59 16.82
N PHE A 194 -1.25 -11.67 15.99
CA PHE A 194 -0.69 -10.42 16.50
C PHE A 194 -1.83 -9.42 16.78
N PRO A 195 -2.08 -9.07 18.05
CA PRO A 195 -3.26 -8.30 18.46
C PRO A 195 -3.04 -6.81 18.30
N ALA A 196 -2.80 -6.33 17.07
CA ALA A 196 -2.44 -4.93 16.80
C ALA A 196 -3.55 -3.94 17.23
N ARG A 197 -4.83 -4.32 17.08
CA ARG A 197 -5.96 -3.50 17.54
C ARG A 197 -5.92 -3.26 19.05
N ALA A 198 -5.72 -4.33 19.81
CA ALA A 198 -5.66 -4.25 21.27
C ALA A 198 -4.45 -3.45 21.78
N LEU A 199 -3.37 -3.41 21.01
CA LEU A 199 -2.16 -2.65 21.29
C LEU A 199 -2.23 -1.19 20.80
N GLY A 200 -3.28 -0.79 20.09
CA GLY A 200 -3.40 0.55 19.50
C GLY A 200 -2.43 0.81 18.34
N LEU A 201 -1.91 -0.25 17.70
CA LEU A 201 -0.94 -0.16 16.62
C LEU A 201 -1.58 -0.09 15.22
N GLY A 202 -2.87 -0.38 15.12
CA GLY A 202 -3.59 -0.34 13.85
C GLY A 202 -5.06 -0.67 13.98
N SER A 203 -5.76 -0.73 12.85
CA SER A 203 -7.19 -1.04 12.77
C SER A 203 -7.49 -2.52 12.56
N SER A 204 -6.48 -3.33 12.24
CA SER A 204 -6.59 -4.78 12.02
C SER A 204 -5.50 -5.54 12.76
N ASP A 205 -5.81 -6.77 13.20
CA ASP A 205 -4.82 -7.69 13.73
C ASP A 205 -4.09 -8.39 12.57
N GLU A 206 -2.91 -8.98 12.85
CA GLU A 206 -2.19 -9.76 11.83
C GLU A 206 -2.28 -11.26 12.09
N SER A 207 -2.33 -12.05 11.02
CA SER A 207 -2.31 -13.50 11.15
C SER A 207 -0.97 -14.02 11.68
N ALA A 208 -1.03 -15.16 12.37
CA ALA A 208 0.17 -15.81 12.87
C ALA A 208 1.13 -16.19 11.72
N SER A 209 0.59 -16.73 10.63
CA SER A 209 1.37 -17.16 9.47
C SER A 209 2.09 -16.00 8.78
N TYR A 210 1.43 -14.83 8.68
CA TYR A 210 2.08 -13.63 8.14
C TYR A 210 3.24 -13.16 9.03
N ILE A 211 3.07 -13.12 10.35
CA ILE A 211 4.16 -12.77 11.27
C ILE A 211 5.31 -13.77 11.19
N GLU A 212 5.01 -15.07 11.07
CA GLU A 212 6.00 -16.13 10.88
C GLU A 212 6.81 -15.94 9.59
N ASP A 213 6.16 -15.55 8.48
CA ASP A 213 6.83 -15.23 7.23
C ASP A 213 7.81 -14.06 7.39
N LEU A 214 7.39 -12.97 8.03
CA LEU A 214 8.29 -11.82 8.28
C LEU A 214 9.50 -12.19 9.13
N VAL A 215 9.30 -13.03 10.16
CA VAL A 215 10.39 -13.54 11.00
C VAL A 215 11.32 -14.45 10.21
N ARG A 216 10.77 -15.30 9.35
CA ARG A 216 11.53 -16.17 8.44
C ARG A 216 12.42 -15.34 7.53
N TYR A 217 11.89 -14.30 6.88
CA TYR A 217 12.65 -13.41 6.00
C TYR A 217 13.79 -12.71 6.76
N ALA A 218 13.51 -12.13 7.92
CA ALA A 218 14.51 -11.45 8.72
C ALA A 218 15.60 -12.40 9.26
N ARG A 219 15.27 -13.69 9.48
CA ARG A 219 16.20 -14.70 9.96
C ARG A 219 17.08 -15.28 8.85
N THR A 220 16.48 -15.58 7.71
CA THR A 220 17.18 -16.25 6.60
C THR A 220 17.87 -15.27 5.66
N GLY A 221 17.43 -14.01 5.65
CA GLY A 221 17.84 -13.01 4.64
C GLY A 221 17.18 -13.22 3.28
N ALA A 222 16.32 -14.22 3.13
CA ALA A 222 15.64 -14.55 1.87
C ALA A 222 14.18 -14.10 1.90
N TRP A 223 13.81 -13.23 0.98
CA TRP A 223 12.42 -12.86 0.73
C TRP A 223 11.88 -13.72 -0.42
N SER A 224 11.30 -14.85 -0.07
CA SER A 224 10.87 -15.88 -1.01
C SER A 224 9.51 -16.45 -0.65
N SER A 225 8.87 -17.10 -1.63
CA SER A 225 7.66 -17.88 -1.41
C SER A 225 7.88 -18.97 -0.35
N SER A 226 6.79 -19.43 0.27
CA SER A 226 6.83 -20.44 1.34
C SER A 226 7.34 -21.78 0.82
N ASP A 227 7.10 -22.09 -0.47
CA ASP A 227 7.61 -23.29 -1.14
C ASP A 227 9.03 -23.13 -1.70
N GLY A 228 9.64 -21.93 -1.53
CA GLY A 228 11.00 -21.61 -1.99
C GLY A 228 11.18 -21.49 -3.49
N ARG A 229 10.09 -21.61 -4.30
CA ARG A 229 10.18 -21.59 -5.76
C ARG A 229 10.35 -20.21 -6.34
N THR A 230 9.85 -19.19 -5.66
CA THR A 230 9.94 -17.79 -6.09
C THR A 230 10.80 -17.00 -5.11
N ASP A 231 11.91 -16.47 -5.57
CA ASP A 231 12.67 -15.44 -4.87
C ASP A 231 12.08 -14.08 -5.23
N TYR A 232 11.32 -13.49 -4.31
CA TYR A 232 10.66 -12.20 -4.54
C TYR A 232 11.65 -11.06 -4.69
N LEU A 233 12.79 -11.12 -3.98
CA LEU A 233 13.81 -10.08 -4.10
C LEU A 233 14.47 -10.10 -5.49
N ALA A 234 14.85 -11.29 -5.97
CA ALA A 234 15.38 -11.46 -7.32
C ALA A 234 14.32 -11.12 -8.39
N SER A 235 13.04 -11.44 -8.13
CA SER A 235 11.94 -11.14 -9.05
C SER A 235 11.73 -9.65 -9.27
N LEU A 236 12.21 -8.75 -8.39
CA LEU A 236 12.13 -7.30 -8.63
C LEU A 236 12.81 -6.88 -9.94
N ALA A 237 13.81 -7.62 -10.41
CA ALA A 237 14.38 -7.41 -11.74
C ALA A 237 13.38 -7.61 -12.89
N GLY A 238 12.25 -8.28 -12.65
CA GLY A 238 11.13 -8.41 -13.59
C GLY A 238 10.21 -7.18 -13.63
N VAL A 239 10.32 -6.25 -12.67
CA VAL A 239 9.52 -5.03 -12.64
C VAL A 239 10.07 -4.06 -13.69
N ARG A 240 9.37 -3.90 -14.80
CA ARG A 240 9.78 -3.07 -15.96
C ARG A 240 8.92 -1.83 -16.16
N VAL A 241 7.82 -1.72 -15.41
CA VAL A 241 6.92 -0.56 -15.44
C VAL A 241 7.50 0.60 -14.62
N PRO A 242 7.06 1.84 -14.84
CA PRO A 242 7.45 2.96 -14.01
C PRO A 242 7.10 2.74 -12.54
N VAL A 243 8.04 2.98 -11.65
CA VAL A 243 7.84 2.88 -10.20
C VAL A 243 8.23 4.18 -9.51
N LEU A 244 7.36 4.67 -8.63
CA LEU A 244 7.68 5.75 -7.70
C LEU A 244 7.79 5.18 -6.29
N GLN A 245 8.96 5.38 -5.66
CA GLN A 245 9.14 5.14 -4.23
C GLN A 245 9.00 6.47 -3.49
N VAL A 246 8.05 6.55 -2.55
CA VAL A 246 7.91 7.70 -1.65
C VAL A 246 8.46 7.31 -0.29
N VAL A 247 9.43 8.06 0.22
CA VAL A 247 10.05 7.84 1.53
C VAL A 247 10.08 9.12 2.34
N SER A 248 10.07 9.01 3.67
CA SER A 248 10.07 10.16 4.57
C SER A 248 11.20 10.08 5.59
N GLU A 249 11.83 11.21 5.85
CA GLU A 249 12.82 11.35 6.94
C GLU A 249 12.19 11.23 8.33
N GLY A 250 10.87 11.35 8.44
CA GLY A 250 10.11 11.08 9.66
C GLY A 250 9.84 9.62 9.94
N ASP A 251 10.08 8.71 8.95
CA ASP A 251 10.03 7.27 9.18
C ASP A 251 11.37 6.76 9.71
N LEU A 252 11.48 6.62 11.01
CA LEU A 252 12.74 6.33 11.67
C LEU A 252 13.05 4.82 11.77
N LEU A 253 12.10 3.95 11.44
CA LEU A 253 12.25 2.51 11.65
C LEU A 253 11.71 1.66 10.49
N ALA A 254 10.46 1.86 10.09
CA ALA A 254 9.77 0.93 9.20
C ALA A 254 10.35 0.95 7.78
N CYS A 255 10.37 2.12 7.15
CA CYS A 255 10.95 2.34 5.82
C CYS A 255 11.76 3.64 5.80
N VAL A 256 12.92 3.64 6.46
CA VAL A 256 13.82 4.79 6.37
C VAL A 256 14.25 5.02 4.91
N PRO A 257 14.54 6.26 4.49
CA PRO A 257 14.81 6.59 3.10
C PRO A 257 15.80 5.64 2.42
N GLU A 258 16.93 5.37 3.05
CA GLU A 258 17.99 4.53 2.49
C GLU A 258 17.55 3.06 2.25
N CYS A 259 16.63 2.54 3.09
CA CYS A 259 16.08 1.19 2.92
C CYS A 259 15.13 1.14 1.71
N GLY A 260 14.23 2.14 1.59
CA GLY A 260 13.32 2.24 0.45
C GLY A 260 14.05 2.44 -0.88
N GLU A 261 15.08 3.28 -0.90
CA GLU A 261 15.94 3.53 -2.07
C GLU A 261 16.67 2.25 -2.52
N ARG A 262 17.29 1.52 -1.58
CA ARG A 262 17.95 0.23 -1.87
C ARG A 262 16.98 -0.84 -2.37
N PHE A 263 15.75 -0.83 -1.84
CA PHE A 263 14.72 -1.77 -2.24
C PHE A 263 14.30 -1.54 -3.69
N ILE A 264 13.94 -0.30 -4.05
CA ILE A 264 13.47 0.04 -5.40
C ILE A 264 14.57 -0.07 -6.46
N ALA A 265 15.83 0.12 -6.09
CA ALA A 265 16.98 -0.03 -6.99
C ALA A 265 17.17 -1.47 -7.52
N ARG A 266 16.42 -2.45 -7.01
CA ARG A 266 16.37 -3.82 -7.56
C ARG A 266 15.46 -3.96 -8.78
N CYS A 267 14.60 -2.97 -9.06
CA CYS A 267 13.74 -2.96 -10.26
C CYS A 267 14.57 -2.64 -11.50
N SER A 268 14.25 -3.26 -12.64
CA SER A 268 14.93 -2.98 -13.93
C SER A 268 14.23 -1.91 -14.77
N GLY A 269 12.97 -1.57 -14.44
CA GLY A 269 12.23 -0.49 -15.10
C GLY A 269 12.65 0.90 -14.61
N PRO A 270 12.10 1.97 -15.20
CA PRO A 270 12.35 3.31 -14.74
C PRO A 270 11.78 3.49 -13.33
N PHE A 271 12.58 3.95 -12.40
CA PHE A 271 12.15 4.27 -11.06
C PHE A 271 12.61 5.66 -10.62
N GLU A 272 11.80 6.27 -9.78
CA GLU A 272 12.11 7.55 -9.12
C GLU A 272 11.90 7.41 -7.61
N THR A 273 12.69 8.13 -6.81
CA THR A 273 12.46 8.28 -5.38
C THR A 273 12.03 9.69 -5.04
N MET A 274 10.94 9.80 -4.31
CA MET A 274 10.44 11.05 -3.74
C MET A 274 10.74 11.06 -2.24
N ARG A 275 11.77 11.79 -1.83
CA ARG A 275 12.16 11.95 -0.42
C ARG A 275 11.45 13.16 0.19
N ILE A 276 10.81 12.96 1.34
CA ILE A 276 10.05 13.96 2.06
C ILE A 276 10.82 14.33 3.33
N SER A 277 11.26 15.60 3.40
CA SER A 277 12.05 16.12 4.52
C SER A 277 11.26 17.02 5.46
N LYS A 278 10.07 17.47 5.05
CA LYS A 278 9.18 18.34 5.83
C LYS A 278 7.71 18.02 5.51
N ALA A 279 6.84 18.27 6.47
CA ALA A 279 5.41 18.25 6.28
C ALA A 279 4.91 19.56 5.63
N ASP A 280 3.67 19.58 5.13
CA ASP A 280 3.06 20.73 4.46
C ASP A 280 2.90 21.95 5.39
N ASP A 281 2.80 21.74 6.68
CA ASP A 281 2.74 22.78 7.72
C ASP A 281 4.13 23.35 8.09
N GLY A 282 5.19 22.91 7.42
CA GLY A 282 6.58 23.30 7.69
C GLY A 282 7.20 22.59 8.91
N GLY A 283 6.47 21.70 9.56
CA GLY A 283 6.94 20.90 10.69
C GLY A 283 7.84 19.73 10.26
N PRO A 284 8.13 18.80 11.20
CA PRO A 284 8.91 17.60 10.93
C PRO A 284 8.30 16.78 9.80
N ALA A 285 9.14 16.04 9.07
CA ALA A 285 8.68 15.14 8.02
C ALA A 285 7.63 14.17 8.56
N PRO A 286 6.60 13.81 7.75
CA PRO A 286 5.55 12.87 8.16
C PRO A 286 6.16 11.53 8.56
N ASN A 287 5.63 10.91 9.60
CA ASN A 287 6.01 9.54 9.95
C ASN A 287 5.46 8.52 8.95
N HIS A 288 5.73 7.23 9.19
CA HIS A 288 5.35 6.11 8.32
C HIS A 288 3.89 6.15 7.89
N GLY A 289 2.96 6.24 8.84
CA GLY A 289 1.51 6.25 8.55
C GLY A 289 1.00 7.60 8.06
N GLU A 290 1.57 8.71 8.55
CA GLU A 290 1.14 10.06 8.17
C GLU A 290 1.30 10.35 6.67
N LEU A 291 2.19 9.63 5.97
CA LEU A 291 2.36 9.77 4.51
C LEU A 291 1.07 9.53 3.73
N VAL A 292 0.17 8.70 4.24
CA VAL A 292 -1.11 8.38 3.58
C VAL A 292 -2.34 8.76 4.40
N THR A 293 -2.19 9.06 5.71
CA THR A 293 -3.32 9.28 6.60
C THR A 293 -3.48 10.73 7.08
N SER A 294 -2.52 11.62 6.79
CA SER A 294 -2.50 12.97 7.34
C SER A 294 -2.56 14.04 6.25
N GLU A 295 -3.38 15.10 6.47
CA GLU A 295 -3.38 16.28 5.59
C GLU A 295 -2.02 16.98 5.53
N ARG A 296 -1.15 16.76 6.51
CA ARG A 296 0.24 17.25 6.49
C ARG A 296 1.05 16.67 5.33
N SER A 297 0.53 15.65 4.64
CA SER A 297 1.11 15.02 3.45
C SER A 297 0.32 15.32 2.16
N ARG A 298 -0.59 16.29 2.17
CA ARG A 298 -1.46 16.57 1.02
C ARG A 298 -0.67 16.95 -0.24
N THR A 299 0.37 17.74 -0.10
CA THR A 299 1.29 18.07 -1.20
C THR A 299 1.99 16.83 -1.77
N VAL A 300 2.33 15.87 -0.93
CA VAL A 300 2.88 14.58 -1.38
C VAL A 300 1.88 13.86 -2.28
N TRP A 301 0.60 13.82 -1.91
CA TRP A 301 -0.43 13.18 -2.73
C TRP A 301 -0.62 13.88 -4.08
N HIS A 302 -0.58 15.22 -4.14
CA HIS A 302 -0.61 15.97 -5.40
C HIS A 302 0.62 15.69 -6.27
N ARG A 303 1.80 15.56 -5.67
CA ARG A 303 3.03 15.21 -6.39
C ARG A 303 2.99 13.78 -6.93
N ILE A 304 2.37 12.84 -6.21
CA ILE A 304 2.10 11.47 -6.69
C ILE A 304 1.21 11.52 -7.93
N ASP A 305 0.06 12.22 -7.90
CA ASP A 305 -0.81 12.34 -9.08
C ASP A 305 -0.07 12.97 -10.28
N ALA A 306 0.69 14.02 -10.06
CA ALA A 306 1.49 14.65 -11.11
C ALA A 306 2.52 13.69 -11.71
N TRP A 307 3.19 12.88 -10.87
CA TRP A 307 4.12 11.87 -11.34
C TRP A 307 3.43 10.78 -12.16
N ILE A 308 2.29 10.26 -11.69
CA ILE A 308 1.51 9.24 -12.41
C ILE A 308 1.19 9.72 -13.84
N ARG A 309 0.68 10.95 -13.97
CA ARG A 309 0.34 11.53 -15.30
C ARG A 309 1.55 11.60 -16.21
N ARG A 310 2.69 12.06 -15.71
CA ARG A 310 3.95 12.16 -16.46
C ARG A 310 4.46 10.79 -16.89
N ALA A 311 4.49 9.83 -15.97
CA ALA A 311 4.98 8.47 -16.22
C ALA A 311 4.16 7.74 -17.28
N LEU A 312 2.82 7.88 -17.26
CA LEU A 312 1.92 7.23 -18.21
C LEU A 312 1.94 7.86 -19.62
N VAL A 313 2.28 9.13 -19.75
CA VAL A 313 2.50 9.77 -21.06
C VAL A 313 3.75 9.19 -21.70
N ASN A 314 4.84 9.09 -20.95
CA ASN A 314 6.13 8.59 -21.44
C ASN A 314 6.05 7.12 -21.90
N THR A 315 5.25 6.28 -21.23
CA THR A 315 5.09 4.86 -21.63
C THR A 315 4.28 4.69 -22.92
N ARG A 316 3.43 5.64 -23.31
CA ARG A 316 2.65 5.59 -24.55
C ARG A 316 3.45 6.00 -25.77
N SER A 317 4.54 6.72 -25.59
CA SER A 317 5.41 7.22 -26.66
C SER A 317 6.52 6.25 -27.08
N VAL A 318 6.71 5.14 -26.36
CA VAL A 318 7.65 4.08 -26.73
C VAL A 318 6.88 3.01 -27.51
N PRO A 319 7.19 2.77 -28.83
CA PRO A 319 6.59 1.67 -29.58
C PRO A 319 6.90 0.34 -28.90
N ARG A 320 5.87 -0.51 -28.71
CA ARG A 320 6.03 -1.89 -28.19
C ARG A 320 6.65 -2.79 -29.23
#